data_a1e85efaa6765ed0173beb3042dad9f3
#
_entry.id   a1e85efaa6765ed0173beb3042dad9f3
#
_cell.length_a   1.000
_cell.length_b   1.000
_cell.length_c   1.000
_cell.angle_alpha   90.00
_cell.angle_beta   90.00
_cell.angle_gamma   90.00
#
_symmetry.space_group_name_H-M   'P 1'
#
loop_
_entity.id
_entity.type
_entity.pdbx_description
1 polymer ?
#
loop_
_entity_poly.entity_id
_entity_poly.type
_entity_poly.pdbx_seq_one_letter_code
_entity_poly.pdbx_strand_id
1 'polypeptide(L)'
;MADEGATRVPVASGKAYRVASPPEHALETRALANELHKVLERFAVEAGFNERNPVSFFFKPGVVGHHKVGRAADIYAVGGIGIDRWKKCWDQALQQDHRAMDPQQHCRIVGAEGKRNLGWRLYKALQGYGRWAQPYGYPIQLFGPWTRTEGPWQYISDRLLNAHRDHIHVAK
;
A
#
# COMPACT_ATOMS: atom_id res chain seq x y z
N MET A 1 -12.86 -11.20 3.80
CA MET A 1 -14.17 -10.54 3.89
C MET A 1 -14.33 -9.73 2.63
N ALA A 2 -15.43 -9.92 1.91
CA ALA A 2 -15.70 -9.19 0.69
C ALA A 2 -15.91 -7.71 1.03
N ASP A 3 -15.55 -6.89 0.10
CA ASP A 3 -15.59 -5.42 0.03
C ASP A 3 -17.04 -4.89 0.07
N GLU A 4 -17.86 -5.39 1.00
CA GLU A 4 -19.26 -5.05 1.13
C GLU A 4 -19.35 -3.60 1.63
N GLY A 5 -19.73 -2.70 0.76
CA GLY A 5 -19.96 -1.29 1.05
C GLY A 5 -18.91 -0.31 0.52
N ALA A 6 -17.83 -0.77 -0.09
CA ALA A 6 -16.86 0.13 -0.67
C ALA A 6 -17.22 0.51 -2.12
N THR A 7 -17.20 1.80 -2.43
CA THR A 7 -17.36 2.29 -3.80
C THR A 7 -16.06 2.04 -4.57
N ARG A 8 -16.18 1.31 -5.68
CA ARG A 8 -15.07 1.18 -6.62
C ARG A 8 -14.90 2.50 -7.36
N VAL A 9 -13.78 3.17 -7.13
CA VAL A 9 -13.45 4.41 -7.81
C VAL A 9 -12.66 4.06 -9.06
N PRO A 10 -13.22 4.26 -10.27
CA PRO A 10 -12.46 4.10 -11.50
C PRO A 10 -11.37 5.16 -11.53
N VAL A 11 -10.13 4.74 -11.61
CA VAL A 11 -8.99 5.61 -11.83
C VAL A 11 -8.59 5.65 -13.29
N ALA A 12 -7.90 6.71 -13.70
CA ALA A 12 -7.75 7.18 -15.06
C ALA A 12 -7.39 6.14 -16.14
N SER A 13 -6.77 5.02 -15.84
CA SER A 13 -6.60 3.94 -16.81
C SER A 13 -7.36 2.66 -16.46
N GLY A 14 -7.61 2.41 -15.19
CA GLY A 14 -8.34 1.22 -14.71
C GLY A 14 -7.78 -0.14 -15.17
N LYS A 15 -6.67 -0.11 -15.91
CA LYS A 15 -6.20 -1.24 -16.68
C LYS A 15 -5.55 -2.32 -15.83
N ALA A 16 -4.59 -1.95 -15.00
CA ALA A 16 -3.83 -2.90 -14.20
C ALA A 16 -4.15 -2.83 -12.71
N TYR A 17 -4.91 -1.84 -12.26
CA TYR A 17 -5.32 -1.73 -10.85
C TYR A 17 -6.71 -1.14 -10.66
N ARG A 18 -7.30 -1.42 -9.50
CA ARG A 18 -8.57 -0.85 -9.04
C ARG A 18 -8.41 -0.30 -7.64
N VAL A 19 -9.16 0.77 -7.35
CA VAL A 19 -9.22 1.38 -6.02
C VAL A 19 -10.63 1.28 -5.49
N ALA A 20 -10.77 0.86 -4.24
CA ALA A 20 -12.03 0.90 -3.51
C ALA A 20 -11.92 1.87 -2.33
N SER A 21 -12.98 2.61 -2.06
CA SER A 21 -13.10 3.48 -0.88
C SER A 21 -14.54 3.54 -0.39
N PRO A 22 -14.76 3.93 0.87
CA PRO A 22 -16.09 4.28 1.34
C PRO A 22 -16.73 5.36 0.47
N PRO A 23 -18.06 5.32 0.22
CA PRO A 23 -18.74 6.26 -0.68
C PRO A 23 -18.52 7.74 -0.32
N GLU A 24 -18.50 8.05 0.97
CA GLU A 24 -18.31 9.40 1.52
C GLU A 24 -16.93 10.00 1.23
N HIS A 25 -15.97 9.19 0.81
CA HIS A 25 -14.58 9.60 0.53
C HIS A 25 -14.16 9.36 -0.92
N ALA A 26 -15.11 9.10 -1.80
CA ALA A 26 -14.80 8.68 -3.16
C ALA A 26 -14.05 9.75 -3.97
N LEU A 27 -14.32 11.03 -3.73
CA LEU A 27 -13.65 12.14 -4.44
C LEU A 27 -12.20 12.29 -4.00
N GLU A 28 -11.94 12.31 -2.70
CA GLU A 28 -10.59 12.43 -2.12
C GLU A 28 -9.74 11.23 -2.48
N THR A 29 -10.32 10.04 -2.41
CA THR A 29 -9.65 8.79 -2.81
C THR A 29 -9.29 8.82 -4.28
N ARG A 30 -10.18 9.30 -5.16
CA ARG A 30 -9.91 9.44 -6.59
C ARG A 30 -8.76 10.43 -6.85
N ALA A 31 -8.80 11.59 -6.20
CA ALA A 31 -7.76 12.61 -6.36
C ALA A 31 -6.39 12.06 -5.99
N LEU A 32 -6.27 11.41 -4.82
CA LEU A 32 -5.01 10.82 -4.39
C LEU A 32 -4.59 9.63 -5.27
N ALA A 33 -5.53 8.78 -5.67
CA ALA A 33 -5.22 7.65 -6.55
C ALA A 33 -4.74 8.12 -7.93
N ASN A 34 -5.29 9.22 -8.47
CA ASN A 34 -4.83 9.82 -9.72
C ASN A 34 -3.41 10.38 -9.60
N GLU A 35 -3.07 10.99 -8.47
CA GLU A 35 -1.70 11.45 -8.20
C GLU A 35 -0.70 10.30 -8.10
N LEU A 36 -1.11 9.20 -7.48
CA LEU A 36 -0.30 7.99 -7.32
C LEU A 36 -0.36 7.06 -8.55
N HIS A 37 -1.18 7.40 -9.53
CA HIS A 37 -1.48 6.55 -10.67
C HIS A 37 -0.25 5.91 -11.30
N LYS A 38 0.78 6.71 -11.62
CA LYS A 38 2.00 6.19 -12.27
C LYS A 38 2.70 5.12 -11.45
N VAL A 39 2.71 5.28 -10.13
CA VAL A 39 3.33 4.31 -9.21
C VAL A 39 2.48 3.06 -9.13
N LEU A 40 1.18 3.20 -8.96
CA LEU A 40 0.25 2.08 -8.81
C LEU A 40 0.17 1.26 -10.09
N GLU A 41 0.13 1.91 -11.26
CA GLU A 41 0.11 1.25 -12.56
C GLU A 41 1.41 0.49 -12.82
N ARG A 42 2.55 1.14 -12.61
CA ARG A 42 3.85 0.52 -12.75
C ARG A 42 4.00 -0.68 -11.82
N PHE A 43 3.64 -0.51 -10.55
CA PHE A 43 3.65 -1.61 -9.57
C PHE A 43 2.78 -2.78 -10.05
N ALA A 44 1.55 -2.50 -10.51
CA ALA A 44 0.62 -3.52 -10.95
C ALA A 44 1.17 -4.29 -12.16
N VAL A 45 1.73 -3.60 -13.14
CA VAL A 45 2.35 -4.23 -14.32
C VAL A 45 3.56 -5.08 -13.92
N GLU A 46 4.48 -4.55 -13.11
CA GLU A 46 5.66 -5.27 -12.63
C GLU A 46 5.29 -6.48 -11.74
N ALA A 47 4.14 -6.44 -11.09
CA ALA A 47 3.58 -7.55 -10.32
C ALA A 47 2.82 -8.58 -11.18
N GLY A 48 2.68 -8.34 -12.50
CA GLY A 48 2.02 -9.25 -13.43
C GLY A 48 0.51 -9.07 -13.53
N PHE A 49 -0.02 -7.92 -13.08
CA PHE A 49 -1.45 -7.58 -13.22
C PHE A 49 -1.71 -6.83 -14.53
N ASN A 50 -2.94 -6.95 -15.04
CA ASN A 50 -3.39 -6.35 -16.30
C ASN A 50 -4.90 -6.09 -16.25
N GLU A 51 -5.49 -5.64 -17.37
CA GLU A 51 -6.93 -5.35 -17.48
C GLU A 51 -7.84 -6.53 -17.10
N ARG A 52 -7.45 -7.75 -17.41
CA ARG A 52 -8.21 -8.97 -17.11
C ARG A 52 -8.06 -9.42 -15.66
N ASN A 53 -6.91 -9.11 -15.07
CA ASN A 53 -6.57 -9.46 -13.70
C ASN A 53 -5.92 -8.25 -13.01
N PRO A 54 -6.69 -7.20 -12.70
CA PRO A 54 -6.17 -6.01 -12.03
C PRO A 54 -5.91 -6.27 -10.56
N VAL A 55 -4.85 -5.65 -10.00
CA VAL A 55 -4.66 -5.62 -8.56
C VAL A 55 -5.63 -4.63 -7.92
N SER A 56 -6.23 -5.00 -6.81
CA SER A 56 -7.14 -4.14 -6.06
C SER A 56 -6.46 -3.56 -4.84
N PHE A 57 -6.60 -2.25 -4.66
CA PHE A 57 -6.21 -1.53 -3.46
C PHE A 57 -7.45 -1.09 -2.70
N PHE A 58 -7.45 -1.26 -1.40
CA PHE A 58 -8.47 -0.69 -0.54
C PHE A 58 -7.92 0.55 0.15
N PHE A 59 -8.49 1.71 -0.17
CA PHE A 59 -8.17 3.00 0.39
C PHE A 59 -9.25 3.41 1.38
N LYS A 60 -8.84 3.89 2.56
CA LYS A 60 -9.75 4.45 3.54
C LYS A 60 -9.21 5.80 3.99
N PRO A 61 -9.68 6.93 3.44
CA PRO A 61 -9.36 8.24 3.97
C PRO A 61 -9.91 8.38 5.40
N GLY A 62 -9.13 9.02 6.24
CA GLY A 62 -9.55 9.33 7.61
C GLY A 62 -10.22 10.69 7.70
N VAL A 63 -10.50 11.11 8.96
CA VAL A 63 -11.21 12.35 9.26
C VAL A 63 -10.32 13.43 9.87
N VAL A 64 -9.04 13.18 10.04
CA VAL A 64 -8.08 14.09 10.71
C VAL A 64 -6.84 14.34 9.86
N GLY A 65 -6.18 15.47 10.09
CA GLY A 65 -4.91 15.82 9.46
C GLY A 65 -5.00 15.87 7.92
N HIS A 66 -4.04 15.25 7.24
CA HIS A 66 -3.99 15.20 5.78
C HIS A 66 -5.19 14.45 5.16
N HIS A 67 -5.78 13.50 5.88
CA HIS A 67 -6.98 12.80 5.45
C HIS A 67 -8.18 13.74 5.29
N LYS A 68 -8.37 14.68 6.24
CA LYS A 68 -9.49 15.63 6.22
C LYS A 68 -9.52 16.48 4.94
N VAL A 69 -8.36 16.73 4.35
CA VAL A 69 -8.23 17.57 3.15
C VAL A 69 -7.97 16.75 1.89
N GLY A 70 -8.18 15.44 1.93
CA GLY A 70 -8.03 14.56 0.78
C GLY A 70 -6.58 14.34 0.31
N ARG A 71 -5.59 14.68 1.15
CA ARG A 71 -4.16 14.55 0.84
C ARG A 71 -3.50 13.32 1.44
N ALA A 72 -4.27 12.46 2.05
CA ALA A 72 -3.77 11.19 2.58
C ALA A 72 -4.78 10.07 2.36
N ALA A 73 -4.27 8.85 2.25
CA ALA A 73 -5.08 7.65 2.28
C ALA A 73 -4.31 6.52 2.97
N ASP A 74 -5.08 5.60 3.52
CA ASP A 74 -4.57 4.39 4.14
C ASP A 74 -4.88 3.21 3.22
N ILE A 75 -3.85 2.49 2.81
CA ILE A 75 -3.97 1.29 1.99
C ILE A 75 -4.02 0.09 2.92
N TYR A 76 -5.19 -0.51 3.08
CA TYR A 76 -5.42 -1.63 3.99
C TYR A 76 -5.21 -3.00 3.35
N ALA A 77 -5.34 -3.11 2.04
CA ALA A 77 -5.20 -4.39 1.37
C ALA A 77 -4.63 -4.23 -0.04
N VAL A 78 -3.92 -5.25 -0.49
CA VAL A 78 -3.39 -5.39 -1.86
C VAL A 78 -3.73 -6.79 -2.36
N GLY A 79 -4.38 -6.87 -3.51
CA GLY A 79 -4.79 -8.15 -4.10
C GLY A 79 -5.78 -8.93 -3.23
N GLY A 80 -6.64 -8.24 -2.48
CA GLY A 80 -7.61 -8.84 -1.57
C GLY A 80 -7.02 -9.35 -0.24
N ILE A 81 -5.73 -9.11 0.03
CA ILE A 81 -5.04 -9.56 1.24
C ILE A 81 -4.63 -8.34 2.05
N GLY A 82 -4.95 -8.34 3.35
CA GLY A 82 -4.63 -7.25 4.28
C GLY A 82 -3.13 -7.01 4.43
N ILE A 83 -2.75 -5.77 4.65
CA ILE A 83 -1.35 -5.37 4.87
C ILE A 83 -0.76 -6.06 6.10
N ASP A 84 -1.52 -6.21 7.18
CA ASP A 84 -1.13 -6.96 8.37
C ASP A 84 -0.74 -8.42 8.05
N ARG A 85 -1.48 -9.06 7.13
CA ARG A 85 -1.18 -10.42 6.70
C ARG A 85 0.08 -10.49 5.83
N TRP A 86 0.30 -9.50 4.97
CA TRP A 86 1.55 -9.37 4.22
C TRP A 86 2.75 -9.16 5.16
N LYS A 87 2.58 -8.36 6.22
CA LYS A 87 3.62 -8.17 7.23
C LYS A 87 3.91 -9.46 8.00
N LYS A 88 2.87 -10.21 8.37
CA LYS A 88 3.05 -11.51 9.01
C LYS A 88 3.82 -12.49 8.12
N CYS A 89 3.56 -12.49 6.83
CA CYS A 89 4.36 -13.24 5.86
C CYS A 89 5.84 -12.89 5.91
N TRP A 90 6.13 -11.59 5.92
CA TRP A 90 7.47 -11.05 6.03
C TRP A 90 8.18 -11.52 7.30
N ASP A 91 7.51 -11.40 8.45
CA ASP A 91 8.09 -11.79 9.74
C ASP A 91 8.34 -13.30 9.84
N GLN A 92 7.44 -14.10 9.31
CA GLN A 92 7.63 -15.56 9.25
C GLN A 92 8.83 -15.94 8.37
N ALA A 93 8.99 -15.25 7.26
CA ALA A 93 10.13 -15.46 6.40
C ALA A 93 11.44 -15.11 7.11
N LEU A 94 11.51 -13.97 7.81
CA LEU A 94 12.69 -13.54 8.59
C LEU A 94 13.07 -14.54 9.71
N GLN A 95 12.09 -15.24 10.28
CA GLN A 95 12.35 -16.22 11.34
C GLN A 95 12.93 -17.55 10.84
N GLN A 96 12.71 -17.89 9.57
CA GLN A 96 13.08 -19.20 9.03
C GLN A 96 14.47 -19.26 8.41
N ASP A 97 15.02 -18.13 7.99
CA ASP A 97 16.33 -18.13 7.34
C ASP A 97 17.14 -16.86 7.70
N HIS A 98 18.16 -17.05 8.51
CA HIS A 98 19.05 -15.96 8.96
C HIS A 98 20.06 -15.50 7.91
N ARG A 99 20.12 -16.12 6.73
CA ARG A 99 21.27 -15.94 5.82
C ARG A 99 21.02 -15.28 4.47
N ALA A 100 19.84 -15.37 3.92
CA ALA A 100 19.62 -14.81 2.59
C ALA A 100 18.12 -14.68 2.32
N MET A 101 17.53 -13.66 2.86
CA MET A 101 16.11 -13.56 2.71
C MET A 101 15.75 -12.72 1.51
N ASP A 102 15.18 -13.38 0.56
CA ASP A 102 14.17 -12.75 -0.27
C ASP A 102 12.80 -12.94 0.44
N PRO A 103 12.36 -11.98 1.27
CA PRO A 103 11.06 -12.07 1.94
C PRO A 103 9.91 -12.15 0.95
N GLN A 104 10.23 -12.01 -0.34
CA GLN A 104 9.30 -12.08 -1.45
C GLN A 104 8.89 -13.53 -1.77
N GLN A 105 9.66 -14.55 -1.36
CA GLN A 105 9.48 -15.89 -1.91
C GLN A 105 8.63 -16.84 -1.08
N HIS A 106 8.37 -16.58 0.21
CA HIS A 106 7.84 -17.61 1.10
C HIS A 106 6.58 -17.22 1.86
N CYS A 107 5.63 -16.60 1.18
CA CYS A 107 4.32 -16.39 1.80
C CYS A 107 3.55 -17.72 1.90
N ARG A 108 3.25 -18.17 3.12
CA ARG A 108 2.42 -19.34 3.42
C ARG A 108 1.01 -18.95 3.86
N ILE A 109 0.60 -17.73 3.62
CA ILE A 109 -0.75 -17.28 3.96
C ILE A 109 -1.72 -17.81 2.92
N VAL A 110 -2.85 -18.35 3.38
CA VAL A 110 -3.94 -18.81 2.50
C VAL A 110 -4.31 -17.72 1.49
N GLY A 111 -4.24 -18.06 0.20
CA GLY A 111 -4.48 -17.16 -0.92
C GLY A 111 -3.27 -16.37 -1.41
N ALA A 112 -2.13 -16.47 -0.73
CA ALA A 112 -0.88 -15.83 -1.12
C ALA A 112 0.29 -16.81 -1.26
N GLU A 113 0.02 -18.12 -1.14
CA GLU A 113 1.02 -19.17 -1.22
C GLU A 113 1.81 -19.08 -2.54
N GLY A 114 3.12 -19.08 -2.43
CA GLY A 114 4.03 -18.97 -3.58
C GLY A 114 4.04 -17.62 -4.27
N LYS A 115 3.26 -16.64 -3.77
CA LYS A 115 3.26 -15.27 -4.31
C LYS A 115 4.32 -14.43 -3.60
N ARG A 116 4.91 -13.53 -4.36
CA ARG A 116 5.77 -12.48 -3.81
C ARG A 116 4.95 -11.58 -2.89
N ASN A 117 5.57 -11.08 -1.83
CA ASN A 117 4.93 -10.18 -0.86
C ASN A 117 4.50 -8.85 -1.51
N LEU A 118 3.23 -8.77 -1.93
CA LEU A 118 2.70 -7.59 -2.63
C LEU A 118 2.63 -6.37 -1.72
N GLY A 119 2.37 -6.56 -0.42
CA GLY A 119 2.32 -5.45 0.53
C GLY A 119 3.68 -4.74 0.66
N TRP A 120 4.75 -5.50 0.86
CA TRP A 120 6.11 -4.96 0.93
C TRP A 120 6.54 -4.33 -0.40
N ARG A 121 6.26 -4.99 -1.52
CA ARG A 121 6.59 -4.47 -2.85
C ARG A 121 5.90 -3.16 -3.14
N LEU A 122 4.62 -3.02 -2.76
CA LEU A 122 3.90 -1.76 -2.88
C LEU A 122 4.51 -0.68 -1.99
N TYR A 123 4.86 -1.01 -0.74
CA TYR A 123 5.55 -0.08 0.15
C TYR A 123 6.85 0.44 -0.48
N LYS A 124 7.65 -0.44 -1.07
CA LYS A 124 8.90 -0.06 -1.77
C LYS A 124 8.65 0.80 -3.01
N ALA A 125 7.61 0.50 -3.78
CA ALA A 125 7.23 1.30 -4.96
C ALA A 125 6.82 2.73 -4.55
N LEU A 126 6.01 2.86 -3.50
CA LEU A 126 5.61 4.17 -2.94
C LEU A 126 6.80 4.94 -2.36
N GLN A 127 7.74 4.26 -1.71
CA GLN A 127 8.98 4.86 -1.22
C GLN A 127 9.83 5.43 -2.36
N GLY A 128 9.93 4.72 -3.47
CA GLY A 128 10.60 5.20 -4.67
C GLY A 128 9.96 6.48 -5.21
N TYR A 129 8.64 6.54 -5.24
CA TYR A 129 7.90 7.73 -5.64
C TYR A 129 8.18 8.93 -4.73
N GLY A 130 8.19 8.73 -3.41
CA GLY A 130 8.49 9.79 -2.45
C GLY A 130 9.85 10.46 -2.69
N ARG A 131 10.86 9.70 -3.11
CA ARG A 131 12.17 10.25 -3.47
C ARG A 131 12.13 11.13 -4.70
N TRP A 132 11.30 10.83 -5.68
CA TRP A 132 11.17 11.60 -6.91
C TRP A 132 10.27 12.82 -6.75
N ALA A 133 9.34 12.79 -5.81
CA ALA A 133 8.44 13.92 -5.53
C ALA A 133 9.06 15.01 -4.66
N GLN A 134 10.20 14.75 -4.02
CA GLN A 134 10.92 15.70 -3.18
C GLN A 134 11.31 17.03 -3.88
N PRO A 135 11.64 17.08 -5.17
CA PRO A 135 11.96 18.34 -5.85
C PRO A 135 10.83 19.37 -5.78
N TYR A 136 9.61 18.95 -5.51
CA TYR A 136 8.43 19.84 -5.42
C TYR A 136 8.11 20.29 -3.99
N GLY A 137 9.00 20.07 -3.02
CA GLY A 137 8.91 20.65 -1.67
C GLY A 137 7.91 20.00 -0.73
N TYR A 138 7.33 18.85 -1.07
CA TYR A 138 6.37 18.16 -0.23
C TYR A 138 6.90 16.76 0.14
N PRO A 139 7.28 16.54 1.41
CA PRO A 139 7.60 15.21 1.85
C PRO A 139 6.35 14.35 1.79
N ILE A 140 6.36 13.32 0.98
CA ILE A 140 5.36 12.27 1.10
C ILE A 140 5.58 11.59 2.44
N GLN A 141 4.55 11.60 3.29
CA GLN A 141 4.54 10.75 4.47
C GLN A 141 4.22 9.33 4.01
N LEU A 142 5.09 8.41 4.35
CA LEU A 142 4.91 7.01 4.05
C LEU A 142 5.17 6.19 5.32
N PHE A 143 4.10 5.78 5.96
CA PHE A 143 4.14 4.96 7.15
C PHE A 143 3.50 3.60 6.88
N GLY A 144 3.98 2.58 7.56
CA GLY A 144 3.45 1.23 7.45
C GLY A 144 4.29 0.26 8.27
N PRO A 145 3.98 -1.02 8.24
CA PRO A 145 4.66 -1.99 9.08
C PRO A 145 6.16 -2.18 8.76
N TRP A 146 6.62 -1.67 7.62
CA TRP A 146 8.04 -1.72 7.21
C TRP A 146 8.80 -0.40 7.38
N THR A 147 8.17 0.64 7.91
CA THR A 147 8.75 1.99 8.00
C THR A 147 10.10 2.01 8.70
N ARG A 148 10.24 1.26 9.78
CA ARG A 148 11.47 1.23 10.59
C ARG A 148 12.61 0.51 9.90
N THR A 149 12.34 -0.50 9.11
CA THR A 149 13.34 -1.34 8.45
C THR A 149 13.66 -0.91 7.02
N GLU A 150 12.68 -0.33 6.33
CA GLU A 150 12.75 -0.12 4.88
C GLU A 150 12.58 1.35 4.46
N GLY A 151 12.31 2.24 5.39
CA GLY A 151 11.90 3.60 5.06
C GLY A 151 12.87 4.69 5.48
N PRO A 152 12.72 5.90 4.92
CA PRO A 152 13.42 7.10 5.38
C PRO A 152 12.95 7.52 6.77
N TRP A 153 11.84 6.99 7.26
CA TRP A 153 11.21 7.29 8.53
C TRP A 153 11.57 6.28 9.64
N GLN A 154 12.78 5.72 9.59
CA GLN A 154 13.24 4.70 10.55
C GLN A 154 13.20 5.14 12.02
N TYR A 155 13.21 6.44 12.29
CA TYR A 155 13.12 7.02 13.64
C TYR A 155 11.67 7.30 14.10
N ILE A 156 10.70 6.76 13.40
CA ILE A 156 9.28 6.85 13.79
C ILE A 156 9.08 6.34 15.22
N SER A 157 8.26 7.04 16.00
CA SER A 157 7.93 6.61 17.37
C SER A 157 7.15 5.28 17.37
N ASP A 158 7.30 4.51 18.46
CA ASP A 158 6.55 3.25 18.62
C ASP A 158 5.03 3.45 18.53
N ARG A 159 4.53 4.55 19.09
CA ARG A 159 3.11 4.90 19.00
C ARG A 159 2.65 5.04 17.55
N LEU A 160 3.42 5.77 16.74
CA LEU A 160 3.07 6.01 15.35
C LEU A 160 3.26 4.74 14.50
N LEU A 161 4.31 3.96 14.77
CA LEU A 161 4.50 2.66 14.11
C LEU A 161 3.36 1.70 14.41
N ASN A 162 2.93 1.60 15.67
CA ASN A 162 1.83 0.74 16.07
C ASN A 162 0.48 1.18 15.46
N ALA A 163 0.29 2.49 15.27
CA ALA A 163 -0.90 3.00 14.59
C ALA A 163 -0.96 2.60 13.10
N HIS A 164 0.18 2.29 12.47
CA HIS A 164 0.28 1.94 11.05
C HIS A 164 0.73 0.48 10.82
N ARG A 165 0.47 -0.41 11.76
CA ARG A 165 0.91 -1.83 11.67
C ARG A 165 0.09 -2.67 10.67
N ASP A 166 -1.11 -2.25 10.36
CA ASP A 166 -2.10 -2.99 9.55
C ASP A 166 -2.44 -2.31 8.22
N HIS A 167 -1.80 -1.18 7.92
CA HIS A 167 -2.00 -0.46 6.67
C HIS A 167 -0.74 0.31 6.24
N ILE A 168 -0.73 0.76 5.00
CA ILE A 168 0.25 1.70 4.47
C ILE A 168 -0.43 3.07 4.39
N HIS A 169 0.03 4.01 5.21
CA HIS A 169 -0.36 5.40 5.15
C HIS A 169 0.48 6.14 4.13
N VAL A 170 -0.14 6.83 3.22
CA VAL A 170 0.51 7.72 2.26
C VAL A 170 -0.14 9.10 2.30
N ALA A 171 0.65 10.15 2.45
CA ALA A 171 0.18 11.53 2.46
C ALA A 171 1.12 12.45 1.68
N LYS A 172 0.51 13.51 1.13
CA LYS A 172 1.19 14.53 0.32
C LYS A 172 0.97 15.94 0.88
#